data_6296408ef00dc99c5457d8c4dbb03ced
#
_entry.id   6296408ef00dc99c5457d8c4dbb03ced
#
_cell.length_a   1.000
_cell.length_b   1.000
_cell.length_c   1.000
_cell.angle_alpha   90.00
_cell.angle_beta   90.00
_cell.angle_gamma   90.00
#
_symmetry.space_group_name_H-M   'P 1'
#
loop_
_entity.id
_entity.type
_entity.pdbx_description
1 polymer ?
#
loop_
_entity_poly.entity_id
_entity_poly.type
_entity_poly.pdbx_seq_one_letter_code
_entity_poly.pdbx_strand_id
1 'polypeptide(L)'
;MRVLLWHVHGSWTTAFVQGRHEYLLPVVDGPGGSRSPDGLGRARTWEWPASAREVTPEQLRDEDVDVVVLQRTRDLELVREWLGREPGRDLPAVFLEHNAPGLEPGDGPVPHTRHPLADRDDIPIAHVTHFNQLFYDNGRAPTTVVEHGIVDPGERWTGELAHAAVVTTEPVRRGRTVGADLLPGLAAVAPVDVFGMGLTGLHRRYGLDPDRVALYDDPPQAAMHAELARRRVYVHPVRWTSLGLSLLEAMHLGLPVVALATTEVVEAVPVEAGVLSTRPDVLWDAVRTYLHDEDAARLAGKAARAAALERYGLPRFLSDWDALLEEVTR
;
A
#
# COMPACT_ATOMS: atom_id res chain seq x y z
N MET A 1 -25.01 0.84 -0.12
CA MET A 1 -24.70 2.11 0.60
C MET A 1 -23.98 3.05 -0.34
N ARG A 2 -24.08 4.34 -0.09
CA ARG A 2 -23.23 5.39 -0.68
C ARG A 2 -22.10 5.70 0.28
N VAL A 3 -20.88 5.37 -0.13
CA VAL A 3 -19.67 5.47 0.67
C VAL A 3 -18.85 6.66 0.19
N LEU A 4 -18.66 7.67 1.04
CA LEU A 4 -17.74 8.76 0.76
C LEU A 4 -16.32 8.36 1.17
N LEU A 5 -15.36 8.53 0.27
CA LEU A 5 -13.95 8.26 0.54
C LEU A 5 -13.03 9.10 -0.34
N TRP A 6 -11.77 9.24 0.08
CA TRP A 6 -10.73 9.93 -0.70
C TRP A 6 -9.78 8.95 -1.38
N HIS A 7 -9.31 9.32 -2.56
CA HIS A 7 -8.24 8.60 -3.24
C HIS A 7 -6.89 9.00 -2.62
N VAL A 8 -6.46 8.27 -1.60
CA VAL A 8 -5.16 8.50 -0.92
C VAL A 8 -4.14 7.45 -1.32
N HIS A 9 -4.52 6.17 -1.29
CA HIS A 9 -3.66 5.03 -1.65
C HIS A 9 -4.25 4.28 -2.84
N GLY A 10 -3.61 4.40 -4.02
CA GLY A 10 -4.14 3.93 -5.29
C GLY A 10 -4.52 2.44 -5.30
N SER A 11 -3.60 1.54 -4.95
CA SER A 11 -3.86 0.09 -4.96
C SER A 11 -4.94 -0.32 -3.96
N TRP A 12 -4.96 0.29 -2.75
CA TRP A 12 -6.02 0.03 -1.78
C TRP A 12 -7.38 0.50 -2.29
N THR A 13 -7.46 1.74 -2.78
CA THR A 13 -8.73 2.29 -3.31
C THR A 13 -9.21 1.45 -4.49
N THR A 14 -8.30 1.00 -5.35
CA THR A 14 -8.62 0.12 -6.49
C THR A 14 -9.29 -1.17 -6.04
N ALA A 15 -8.81 -1.79 -4.96
CA ALA A 15 -9.44 -2.99 -4.40
C ALA A 15 -10.80 -2.66 -3.75
N PHE A 16 -10.87 -1.59 -2.97
CA PHE A 16 -12.06 -1.22 -2.21
C PHE A 16 -13.26 -0.88 -3.10
N VAL A 17 -13.04 -0.16 -4.20
CA VAL A 17 -14.13 0.23 -5.12
C VAL A 17 -14.65 -0.93 -5.99
N GLN A 18 -14.05 -2.12 -5.92
CA GLN A 18 -14.60 -3.33 -6.56
C GLN A 18 -15.80 -3.92 -5.80
N GLY A 19 -16.12 -3.38 -4.62
CA GLY A 19 -17.25 -3.82 -3.82
C GLY A 19 -18.61 -3.45 -4.42
N ARG A 20 -19.66 -3.83 -3.72
CA ARG A 20 -21.07 -3.70 -4.16
C ARG A 20 -21.70 -2.34 -3.90
N HIS A 21 -20.95 -1.38 -3.38
CA HIS A 21 -21.45 -0.06 -2.97
C HIS A 21 -21.33 0.97 -4.09
N GLU A 22 -21.97 2.12 -3.92
CA GLU A 22 -21.70 3.32 -4.69
C GLU A 22 -20.63 4.12 -3.94
N TYR A 23 -19.54 4.47 -4.64
CA TYR A 23 -18.39 5.14 -4.04
C TYR A 23 -18.30 6.58 -4.55
N LEU A 24 -18.35 7.54 -3.64
CA LEU A 24 -18.25 8.96 -3.92
C LEU A 24 -16.81 9.43 -3.70
N LEU A 25 -16.16 9.88 -4.77
CA LEU A 25 -14.76 10.29 -4.76
C LEU A 25 -14.69 11.80 -4.99
N PRO A 26 -14.37 12.58 -3.96
CA PRO A 26 -14.27 14.03 -4.10
C PRO A 26 -13.27 14.45 -5.16
N VAL A 27 -13.67 15.44 -5.96
CA VAL A 27 -12.81 16.08 -6.95
C VAL A 27 -12.80 17.58 -6.69
N VAL A 28 -11.59 18.12 -6.49
CA VAL A 28 -11.36 19.54 -6.23
C VAL A 28 -10.26 20.03 -7.15
N ASP A 29 -10.55 21.12 -7.88
CA ASP A 29 -9.54 21.72 -8.74
C ASP A 29 -8.50 22.50 -7.93
N GLY A 30 -7.26 22.29 -8.27
CA GLY A 30 -6.11 22.97 -7.69
C GLY A 30 -5.51 24.02 -8.64
N PRO A 31 -4.44 24.69 -8.20
CA PRO A 31 -3.76 25.70 -9.02
C PRO A 31 -3.27 25.12 -10.35
N GLY A 32 -3.38 25.91 -11.41
CA GLY A 32 -2.86 25.57 -12.74
C GLY A 32 -3.53 24.38 -13.43
N GLY A 33 -4.77 24.02 -13.03
CA GLY A 33 -5.52 22.90 -13.62
C GLY A 33 -5.11 21.54 -13.09
N SER A 34 -4.31 21.48 -12.02
CA SER A 34 -4.03 20.25 -11.26
C SER A 34 -5.22 19.90 -10.35
N ARG A 35 -5.19 18.69 -9.75
CA ARG A 35 -6.11 18.32 -8.68
C ARG A 35 -5.55 18.72 -7.32
N SER A 36 -6.44 19.20 -6.44
CA SER A 36 -6.09 19.47 -5.05
C SER A 36 -5.91 18.17 -4.26
N PRO A 37 -4.99 18.10 -3.28
CA PRO A 37 -4.91 16.98 -2.34
C PRO A 37 -6.20 16.73 -1.57
N ASP A 38 -7.08 17.73 -1.43
CA ASP A 38 -8.39 17.59 -0.80
C ASP A 38 -9.41 16.83 -1.66
N GLY A 39 -9.12 16.60 -2.96
CA GLY A 39 -9.98 15.82 -3.84
C GLY A 39 -9.29 15.47 -5.15
N LEU A 40 -8.64 14.32 -5.19
CA LEU A 40 -7.94 13.83 -6.39
C LEU A 40 -8.89 13.19 -7.41
N GLY A 41 -10.11 12.81 -6.99
CA GLY A 41 -11.07 12.11 -7.82
C GLY A 41 -10.62 10.68 -8.15
N ARG A 42 -11.07 10.17 -9.30
CA ARG A 42 -10.71 8.82 -9.77
C ARG A 42 -9.24 8.74 -10.19
N ALA A 43 -8.65 7.58 -9.99
CA ALA A 43 -7.38 7.27 -10.61
C ALA A 43 -7.52 7.18 -12.14
N ARG A 44 -6.50 7.65 -12.85
CA ARG A 44 -6.46 7.62 -14.32
C ARG A 44 -5.72 6.39 -14.87
N THR A 45 -4.93 5.74 -14.01
CA THR A 45 -4.04 4.62 -14.34
C THR A 45 -4.57 3.27 -13.92
N TRP A 46 -5.73 3.24 -13.24
CA TRP A 46 -6.45 2.03 -12.82
C TRP A 46 -7.86 1.99 -13.39
N GLU A 47 -8.32 0.80 -13.73
CA GLU A 47 -9.70 0.56 -14.16
C GLU A 47 -10.61 0.44 -12.91
N TRP A 48 -11.39 1.47 -12.63
CA TRP A 48 -12.38 1.47 -11.58
C TRP A 48 -13.80 1.31 -12.14
N PRO A 49 -14.69 0.59 -11.45
CA PRO A 49 -16.06 0.39 -11.91
C PRO A 49 -16.84 1.72 -11.96
N ALA A 50 -17.96 1.73 -12.69
CA ALA A 50 -18.82 2.91 -12.80
C ALA A 50 -19.46 3.32 -11.48
N SER A 51 -19.58 2.41 -10.51
CA SER A 51 -20.01 2.69 -9.13
C SER A 51 -19.08 3.63 -8.36
N ALA A 52 -17.80 3.75 -8.78
CA ALA A 52 -16.86 4.72 -8.24
C ALA A 52 -16.95 6.02 -9.06
N ARG A 53 -17.72 7.01 -8.62
CA ARG A 53 -17.94 8.25 -9.36
C ARG A 53 -17.32 9.47 -8.68
N GLU A 54 -16.88 10.40 -9.49
CA GLU A 54 -16.40 11.70 -9.03
C GLU A 54 -17.58 12.60 -8.62
N VAL A 55 -17.37 13.34 -7.53
CA VAL A 55 -18.33 14.33 -7.02
C VAL A 55 -17.60 15.59 -6.60
N THR A 56 -18.16 16.76 -6.90
CA THR A 56 -17.61 18.01 -6.37
C THR A 56 -18.13 18.27 -4.95
N PRO A 57 -17.50 19.16 -4.17
CA PRO A 57 -18.03 19.58 -2.85
C PRO A 57 -19.45 20.12 -2.90
N GLU A 58 -19.84 20.80 -3.98
CA GLU A 58 -21.19 21.32 -4.18
C GLU A 58 -22.19 20.19 -4.40
N GLN A 59 -21.83 19.20 -5.24
CA GLN A 59 -22.68 18.02 -5.49
C GLN A 59 -22.85 17.16 -4.24
N LEU A 60 -21.81 17.06 -3.40
CA LEU A 60 -21.90 16.30 -2.15
C LEU A 60 -22.99 16.78 -1.19
N ARG A 61 -23.37 18.06 -1.25
CA ARG A 61 -24.44 18.61 -0.40
C ARG A 61 -25.82 18.00 -0.70
N ASP A 62 -26.00 17.53 -1.93
CA ASP A 62 -27.25 16.95 -2.41
C ASP A 62 -27.22 15.41 -2.41
N GLU A 63 -26.10 14.81 -1.95
CA GLU A 63 -25.93 13.38 -1.89
C GLU A 63 -26.33 12.81 -0.53
N ASP A 64 -27.09 11.70 -0.56
CA ASP A 64 -27.35 10.89 0.64
C ASP A 64 -26.15 10.01 0.93
N VAL A 65 -25.20 10.53 1.70
CA VAL A 65 -24.03 9.76 2.16
C VAL A 65 -24.42 8.91 3.36
N ASP A 66 -24.29 7.59 3.24
CA ASP A 66 -24.59 6.63 4.30
C ASP A 66 -23.46 6.51 5.32
N VAL A 67 -22.20 6.51 4.82
CA VAL A 67 -21.00 6.32 5.62
C VAL A 67 -19.79 6.98 4.98
N VAL A 68 -18.84 7.43 5.80
CA VAL A 68 -17.57 7.97 5.32
C VAL A 68 -16.38 7.11 5.77
N VAL A 69 -15.46 6.81 4.84
CA VAL A 69 -14.16 6.20 5.13
C VAL A 69 -13.09 7.28 5.10
N LEU A 70 -12.68 7.71 6.27
CA LEU A 70 -11.65 8.73 6.50
C LEU A 70 -10.27 8.08 6.41
N GLN A 71 -9.28 8.75 5.85
CA GLN A 71 -7.91 8.25 5.72
C GLN A 71 -6.86 9.26 6.22
N ARG A 72 -7.30 10.49 6.49
CA ARG A 72 -6.47 11.59 7.00
C ARG A 72 -7.29 12.40 8.01
N THR A 73 -6.66 13.01 8.97
CA THR A 73 -7.34 13.92 9.90
C THR A 73 -8.01 15.11 9.18
N ARG A 74 -7.44 15.56 8.06
CA ARG A 74 -8.05 16.58 7.19
C ARG A 74 -9.42 16.17 6.66
N ASP A 75 -9.66 14.89 6.44
CA ASP A 75 -10.94 14.39 5.92
C ASP A 75 -12.11 14.66 6.90
N LEU A 76 -11.84 14.68 8.23
CA LEU A 76 -12.84 15.09 9.24
C LEU A 76 -13.32 16.54 9.04
N GLU A 77 -12.37 17.43 8.73
CA GLU A 77 -12.68 18.84 8.49
C GLU A 77 -13.46 19.00 7.18
N LEU A 78 -13.04 18.29 6.12
CA LEU A 78 -13.69 18.33 4.82
C LEU A 78 -15.15 17.84 4.88
N VAL A 79 -15.44 16.80 5.66
CA VAL A 79 -16.84 16.35 5.88
C VAL A 79 -17.66 17.45 6.52
N ARG A 80 -17.16 18.12 7.54
CA ARG A 80 -17.86 19.24 8.19
C ARG A 80 -18.08 20.41 7.23
N GLU A 81 -17.05 20.76 6.46
CA GLU A 81 -17.08 21.86 5.50
C GLU A 81 -18.09 21.62 4.37
N TRP A 82 -18.10 20.38 3.82
CA TRP A 82 -18.86 20.07 2.60
C TRP A 82 -20.25 19.56 2.88
N LEU A 83 -20.44 18.72 3.90
CA LEU A 83 -21.73 18.11 4.23
C LEU A 83 -22.44 18.79 5.40
N GLY A 84 -21.73 19.61 6.20
CA GLY A 84 -22.30 20.18 7.43
C GLY A 84 -22.63 19.12 8.49
N ARG A 85 -22.05 17.92 8.40
CA ARG A 85 -22.30 16.76 9.28
C ARG A 85 -21.05 16.44 10.10
N GLU A 86 -21.24 15.91 11.31
CA GLU A 86 -20.15 15.51 12.20
C GLU A 86 -19.88 14.00 12.08
N PRO A 87 -18.69 13.58 11.54
CA PRO A 87 -18.32 12.16 11.46
C PRO A 87 -18.33 11.47 12.83
N GLY A 88 -18.95 10.29 12.90
CA GLY A 88 -19.10 9.49 14.11
C GLY A 88 -20.31 9.87 14.97
N ARG A 89 -21.02 10.97 14.65
CA ARG A 89 -22.19 11.42 15.42
C ARG A 89 -23.49 11.40 14.63
N ASP A 90 -23.54 12.19 13.56
CA ASP A 90 -24.68 12.28 12.65
C ASP A 90 -24.38 11.75 11.24
N LEU A 91 -23.13 11.34 11.00
CA LEU A 91 -22.69 10.59 9.85
C LEU A 91 -21.83 9.41 10.31
N PRO A 92 -22.26 8.15 10.06
CA PRO A 92 -21.43 6.98 10.31
C PRO A 92 -20.05 7.13 9.69
N ALA A 93 -19.00 6.76 10.42
CA ALA A 93 -17.63 6.96 9.97
C ALA A 93 -16.72 5.83 10.42
N VAL A 94 -15.72 5.51 9.58
CA VAL A 94 -14.58 4.65 9.90
C VAL A 94 -13.31 5.42 9.57
N PHE A 95 -12.31 5.37 10.41
CA PHE A 95 -10.97 5.87 10.08
C PHE A 95 -10.09 4.71 9.66
N LEU A 96 -9.60 4.75 8.44
CA LEU A 96 -8.67 3.75 7.90
C LEU A 96 -7.23 4.22 8.10
N GLU A 97 -6.47 3.49 8.93
CA GLU A 97 -5.06 3.79 9.18
C GLU A 97 -4.14 2.91 8.35
N HIS A 98 -3.57 3.50 7.32
CA HIS A 98 -2.61 2.84 6.42
C HIS A 98 -1.17 2.87 6.91
N ASN A 99 -0.81 3.93 7.64
CA ASN A 99 0.59 4.20 7.94
C ASN A 99 1.00 3.49 9.22
N ALA A 100 2.26 3.03 9.27
CA ALA A 100 2.89 2.72 10.53
C ALA A 100 3.02 4.00 11.38
N PRO A 101 3.07 3.93 12.72
CA PRO A 101 3.27 5.09 13.59
C PRO A 101 4.43 5.96 13.11
N GLY A 102 4.25 7.29 13.18
CA GLY A 102 5.18 8.25 12.63
C GLY A 102 6.58 8.18 13.25
N LEU A 103 7.56 8.57 12.46
CA LEU A 103 8.96 8.77 12.87
C LEU A 103 9.30 10.26 12.74
N GLU A 104 8.39 11.16 13.13
CA GLU A 104 8.61 12.59 13.02
C GLU A 104 9.74 13.05 13.96
N PRO A 105 10.64 13.92 13.48
CA PRO A 105 11.67 14.48 14.34
C PRO A 105 11.05 15.30 15.49
N GLY A 106 11.37 14.93 16.72
CA GLY A 106 10.88 15.62 17.93
C GLY A 106 9.87 14.84 18.76
N ASP A 107 9.37 13.71 18.27
CA ASP A 107 8.37 12.87 18.96
C ASP A 107 8.93 11.99 20.09
N GLY A 108 10.18 12.22 20.48
CA GLY A 108 10.83 11.47 21.57
C GLY A 108 11.68 10.30 21.11
N PRO A 109 12.18 9.46 22.06
CA PRO A 109 13.16 8.40 21.78
C PRO A 109 12.59 7.17 21.07
N VAL A 110 11.27 7.03 21.03
CA VAL A 110 10.53 5.99 20.30
C VAL A 110 9.58 6.64 19.31
N PRO A 111 9.11 5.92 18.27
CA PRO A 111 8.09 6.44 17.38
C PRO A 111 6.90 6.98 18.18
N HIS A 112 6.41 8.15 17.80
CA HIS A 112 5.18 8.68 18.40
C HIS A 112 4.02 7.79 17.97
N THR A 113 3.43 7.10 18.93
CA THR A 113 2.46 6.03 18.65
C THR A 113 1.02 6.44 18.93
N ARG A 114 0.78 7.57 19.60
CA ARG A 114 -0.61 7.98 19.90
C ARG A 114 -1.35 8.33 18.62
N HIS A 115 -2.43 7.59 18.38
CA HIS A 115 -3.26 7.82 17.20
C HIS A 115 -4.01 9.17 17.32
N PRO A 116 -4.15 9.96 16.25
CA PRO A 116 -4.86 11.25 16.30
C PRO A 116 -6.31 11.14 16.78
N LEU A 117 -6.96 9.97 16.58
CA LEU A 117 -8.31 9.69 17.04
C LEU A 117 -8.36 8.91 18.36
N ALA A 118 -7.26 8.78 19.10
CA ALA A 118 -7.20 7.97 20.33
C ALA A 118 -8.19 8.40 21.43
N ASP A 119 -8.67 9.64 21.38
CA ASP A 119 -9.67 10.17 22.33
C ASP A 119 -11.13 10.08 21.81
N ARG A 120 -11.33 9.54 20.59
CA ARG A 120 -12.64 9.35 19.95
C ARG A 120 -13.14 7.92 20.21
N ASP A 121 -14.35 7.79 20.77
CA ASP A 121 -15.03 6.51 20.97
C ASP A 121 -16.20 6.31 20.01
N ASP A 122 -16.43 7.29 19.16
CA ASP A 122 -17.51 7.37 18.17
C ASP A 122 -17.04 7.09 16.71
N ILE A 123 -15.74 6.90 16.47
CA ILE A 123 -15.19 6.53 15.17
C ILE A 123 -14.22 5.35 15.34
N PRO A 124 -14.58 4.15 14.89
CA PRO A 124 -13.65 3.02 14.92
C PRO A 124 -12.47 3.25 13.97
N ILE A 125 -11.28 2.80 14.40
CA ILE A 125 -10.06 2.80 13.61
C ILE A 125 -9.89 1.40 13.00
N ALA A 126 -9.97 1.32 11.67
CA ALA A 126 -9.62 0.13 10.92
C ALA A 126 -8.13 0.18 10.56
N HIS A 127 -7.31 -0.61 11.23
CA HIS A 127 -5.90 -0.78 10.89
C HIS A 127 -5.76 -1.77 9.72
N VAL A 128 -4.82 -1.50 8.82
CA VAL A 128 -4.54 -2.40 7.68
C VAL A 128 -3.67 -3.59 8.06
N THR A 129 -3.10 -3.61 9.26
CA THR A 129 -2.24 -4.68 9.77
C THR A 129 -2.36 -4.84 11.28
N HIS A 130 -2.08 -6.04 11.79
CA HIS A 130 -1.95 -6.30 13.22
C HIS A 130 -0.77 -5.54 13.84
N PHE A 131 0.32 -5.35 13.06
CA PHE A 131 1.43 -4.50 13.45
C PHE A 131 0.97 -3.07 13.79
N ASN A 132 0.18 -2.44 12.92
CA ASN A 132 -0.32 -1.09 13.17
C ASN A 132 -1.19 -1.06 14.43
N GLN A 133 -2.15 -1.98 14.57
CA GLN A 133 -3.02 -2.05 15.74
C GLN A 133 -2.23 -2.18 17.05
N LEU A 134 -1.18 -3.00 17.05
CA LEU A 134 -0.32 -3.23 18.23
C LEU A 134 0.53 -1.99 18.57
N PHE A 135 1.07 -1.31 17.55
CA PHE A 135 2.06 -0.25 17.74
C PHE A 135 1.45 1.13 17.98
N TYR A 136 0.19 1.36 17.58
CA TYR A 136 -0.51 2.57 17.92
C TYR A 136 -1.06 2.54 19.36
N ASP A 137 -0.86 3.63 20.10
CA ASP A 137 -1.67 3.94 21.27
C ASP A 137 -3.03 4.48 20.79
N ASN A 138 -3.99 3.58 20.68
CA ASN A 138 -5.35 3.89 20.21
C ASN A 138 -6.22 4.49 21.30
N GLY A 139 -5.72 4.62 22.54
CA GLY A 139 -6.47 5.17 23.66
C GLY A 139 -7.78 4.44 23.91
N ARG A 140 -8.91 5.14 23.77
CA ARG A 140 -10.26 4.56 23.93
C ARG A 140 -11.01 4.36 22.60
N ALA A 141 -10.37 4.69 21.45
CA ALA A 141 -10.99 4.47 20.16
C ALA A 141 -11.22 2.96 19.93
N PRO A 142 -12.39 2.54 19.47
CA PRO A 142 -12.61 1.17 19.03
C PRO A 142 -11.67 0.84 17.87
N THR A 143 -11.10 -0.36 17.86
CA THR A 143 -10.16 -0.77 16.80
C THR A 143 -10.55 -2.10 16.21
N THR A 144 -10.29 -2.24 14.91
CA THR A 144 -10.35 -3.50 14.19
C THR A 144 -9.19 -3.60 13.21
N VAL A 145 -8.93 -4.80 12.68
CA VAL A 145 -7.98 -5.00 11.58
C VAL A 145 -8.74 -5.48 10.36
N VAL A 146 -8.61 -4.73 9.27
CA VAL A 146 -9.06 -5.14 7.94
C VAL A 146 -7.84 -5.18 7.04
N GLU A 147 -7.26 -6.36 6.91
CA GLU A 147 -6.05 -6.56 6.13
C GLU A 147 -6.28 -6.21 4.66
N HIS A 148 -5.20 -5.84 3.96
CA HIS A 148 -5.26 -5.49 2.55
C HIS A 148 -5.92 -6.56 1.68
N GLY A 149 -6.51 -6.12 0.57
CA GLY A 149 -6.93 -6.96 -0.54
C GLY A 149 -6.30 -6.46 -1.84
N ILE A 150 -5.97 -7.39 -2.71
CA ILE A 150 -5.39 -7.09 -4.04
C ILE A 150 -6.36 -7.60 -5.11
N VAL A 151 -6.61 -6.77 -6.12
CA VAL A 151 -7.22 -7.22 -7.38
C VAL A 151 -6.20 -8.12 -8.06
N ASP A 152 -6.47 -9.42 -8.10
CA ASP A 152 -5.51 -10.41 -8.59
C ASP A 152 -5.08 -10.12 -10.03
N PRO A 153 -3.80 -9.79 -10.27
CA PRO A 153 -3.28 -9.59 -11.63
C PRO A 153 -3.13 -10.91 -12.43
N GLY A 154 -3.32 -12.05 -11.77
CA GLY A 154 -3.08 -13.39 -12.30
C GLY A 154 -1.65 -13.88 -12.08
N GLU A 155 -1.45 -15.20 -12.22
CA GLU A 155 -0.11 -15.80 -12.21
C GLU A 155 0.60 -15.47 -13.52
N ARG A 156 1.55 -14.54 -13.47
CA ARG A 156 2.24 -14.02 -14.67
C ARG A 156 3.75 -14.21 -14.65
N TRP A 157 4.29 -14.73 -13.55
CA TRP A 157 5.73 -14.87 -13.42
C TRP A 157 6.33 -15.76 -14.51
N THR A 158 7.29 -15.21 -15.25
CA THR A 158 8.11 -15.94 -16.23
C THR A 158 9.55 -16.08 -15.74
N GLY A 159 10.04 -15.12 -14.94
CA GLY A 159 11.41 -15.13 -14.42
C GLY A 159 12.50 -15.15 -15.50
N GLU A 160 12.17 -14.78 -16.74
CA GLU A 160 13.09 -14.84 -17.90
C GLU A 160 14.31 -13.95 -17.77
N LEU A 161 14.19 -12.84 -17.03
CA LEU A 161 15.28 -11.93 -16.72
C LEU A 161 15.87 -12.26 -15.35
N ALA A 162 17.14 -12.65 -15.33
CA ALA A 162 17.87 -12.90 -14.08
C ALA A 162 18.21 -11.56 -13.37
N HIS A 163 17.18 -10.78 -13.06
CA HIS A 163 17.25 -9.48 -12.41
C HIS A 163 16.45 -9.50 -11.10
N ALA A 164 16.86 -8.67 -10.15
CA ALA A 164 16.08 -8.36 -8.97
C ALA A 164 15.15 -7.15 -9.25
N ALA A 165 13.88 -7.26 -8.86
CA ALA A 165 12.94 -6.16 -8.95
C ALA A 165 12.75 -5.50 -7.58
N VAL A 166 12.71 -4.17 -7.54
CA VAL A 166 12.35 -3.36 -6.36
C VAL A 166 11.25 -2.39 -6.76
N VAL A 167 10.18 -2.29 -5.95
CA VAL A 167 9.18 -1.24 -6.14
C VAL A 167 9.23 -0.27 -4.96
N THR A 168 9.37 1.03 -5.25
CA THR A 168 9.53 2.06 -4.22
C THR A 168 8.94 3.40 -4.66
N THR A 169 8.55 4.23 -3.70
CA THR A 169 8.03 5.57 -3.97
C THR A 169 8.91 6.60 -3.28
N GLU A 170 9.34 7.63 -4.05
CA GLU A 170 10.18 8.75 -3.60
C GLU A 170 11.45 8.31 -2.84
N PRO A 171 12.25 7.37 -3.38
CA PRO A 171 13.39 6.81 -2.65
C PRO A 171 14.47 7.83 -2.31
N VAL A 172 14.58 8.93 -3.07
CA VAL A 172 15.53 10.02 -2.76
C VAL A 172 15.07 10.78 -1.50
N ARG A 173 13.79 11.09 -1.37
CA ARG A 173 13.22 11.80 -0.22
C ARG A 173 13.12 10.91 1.02
N ARG A 174 12.56 9.70 0.85
CA ARG A 174 12.28 8.76 1.96
C ARG A 174 13.51 7.97 2.41
N GLY A 175 14.55 7.89 1.57
CA GLY A 175 15.87 7.38 1.91
C GLY A 175 15.86 6.01 2.59
N ARG A 176 16.35 5.99 3.83
CA ARG A 176 16.50 4.76 4.63
C ARG A 176 15.16 4.09 4.96
N THR A 177 14.09 4.84 5.09
CA THR A 177 12.75 4.31 5.39
C THR A 177 12.32 3.26 4.36
N VAL A 178 12.54 3.55 3.08
CA VAL A 178 12.22 2.63 1.96
C VAL A 178 13.40 1.76 1.52
N GLY A 179 14.52 1.81 2.25
CA GLY A 179 15.68 0.98 1.98
C GLY A 179 16.51 1.39 0.77
N ALA A 180 16.38 2.64 0.28
CA ALA A 180 17.13 3.10 -0.88
C ALA A 180 18.65 3.04 -0.71
N ASP A 181 19.13 3.17 0.52
CA ASP A 181 20.55 3.01 0.87
C ASP A 181 21.06 1.57 0.80
N LEU A 182 20.20 0.59 0.61
CA LEU A 182 20.57 -0.83 0.41
C LEU A 182 20.74 -1.17 -1.09
N LEU A 183 20.28 -0.32 -1.99
CA LEU A 183 20.39 -0.56 -3.44
C LEU A 183 21.83 -0.74 -3.94
N PRO A 184 22.86 -0.01 -3.45
CA PRO A 184 24.24 -0.26 -3.87
C PRO A 184 24.71 -1.69 -3.53
N GLY A 185 24.36 -2.20 -2.35
CA GLY A 185 24.69 -3.56 -1.95
C GLY A 185 23.97 -4.63 -2.80
N LEU A 186 22.70 -4.38 -3.12
CA LEU A 186 21.93 -5.23 -4.04
C LEU A 186 22.53 -5.21 -5.46
N ALA A 187 22.84 -4.03 -5.99
CA ALA A 187 23.42 -3.86 -7.31
C ALA A 187 24.82 -4.50 -7.45
N ALA A 188 25.55 -4.65 -6.34
CA ALA A 188 26.83 -5.37 -6.35
C ALA A 188 26.67 -6.87 -6.61
N VAL A 189 25.49 -7.46 -6.33
CA VAL A 189 25.25 -8.90 -6.45
C VAL A 189 24.30 -9.26 -7.60
N ALA A 190 23.49 -8.34 -8.09
CA ALA A 190 22.47 -8.57 -9.12
C ALA A 190 22.30 -7.36 -10.04
N PRO A 191 21.86 -7.53 -11.30
CA PRO A 191 21.17 -6.48 -12.02
C PRO A 191 19.86 -6.14 -11.32
N VAL A 192 19.56 -4.84 -11.17
CA VAL A 192 18.39 -4.36 -10.41
C VAL A 192 17.50 -3.50 -11.28
N ASP A 193 16.21 -3.80 -11.27
CA ASP A 193 15.20 -2.98 -11.91
C ASP A 193 14.33 -2.33 -10.83
N VAL A 194 14.39 -1.01 -10.75
CA VAL A 194 13.64 -0.21 -9.77
C VAL A 194 12.42 0.41 -10.45
N PHE A 195 11.25 0.07 -9.92
CA PHE A 195 9.95 0.57 -10.36
C PHE A 195 9.37 1.52 -9.31
N GLY A 196 8.54 2.45 -9.73
CA GLY A 196 7.76 3.29 -8.81
C GLY A 196 7.76 4.75 -9.18
N MET A 197 7.48 5.62 -8.22
CA MET A 197 7.31 7.04 -8.45
C MET A 197 8.44 7.86 -7.82
N GLY A 198 8.84 8.94 -8.52
CA GLY A 198 9.82 9.90 -8.01
C GLY A 198 11.24 9.32 -7.94
N LEU A 199 11.62 8.54 -8.94
CA LEU A 199 12.94 7.90 -9.03
C LEU A 199 14.03 8.86 -9.51
N THR A 200 13.67 10.04 -9.99
CA THR A 200 14.62 11.05 -10.50
C THR A 200 15.72 11.33 -9.49
N GLY A 201 16.98 11.25 -9.94
CA GLY A 201 18.16 11.51 -9.11
C GLY A 201 18.64 10.34 -8.26
N LEU A 202 17.98 9.17 -8.31
CA LEU A 202 18.35 8.00 -7.51
C LEU A 202 19.77 7.51 -7.79
N HIS A 203 20.18 7.38 -9.07
CA HIS A 203 21.54 7.02 -9.46
C HIS A 203 22.57 7.92 -8.80
N ARG A 204 22.40 9.24 -8.96
CA ARG A 204 23.35 10.24 -8.39
C ARG A 204 23.36 10.19 -6.86
N ARG A 205 22.20 10.05 -6.23
CA ARG A 205 22.07 10.10 -4.76
C ARG A 205 22.80 8.96 -4.08
N TYR A 206 22.81 7.77 -4.70
CA TYR A 206 23.35 6.53 -4.10
C TYR A 206 24.54 5.95 -4.87
N GLY A 207 25.07 6.66 -5.88
CA GLY A 207 26.23 6.22 -6.67
C GLY A 207 25.95 4.90 -7.44
N LEU A 208 24.72 4.76 -7.94
CA LEU A 208 24.33 3.57 -8.68
C LEU A 208 24.79 3.64 -10.12
N ASP A 209 25.33 2.53 -10.62
CA ASP A 209 25.73 2.36 -12.01
C ASP A 209 24.47 2.16 -12.88
N PRO A 210 24.20 3.01 -13.88
CA PRO A 210 23.06 2.85 -14.78
C PRO A 210 23.06 1.53 -15.58
N ASP A 211 24.23 0.94 -15.80
CA ASP A 211 24.34 -0.36 -16.47
C ASP A 211 23.93 -1.54 -15.57
N ARG A 212 23.86 -1.30 -14.26
CA ARG A 212 23.47 -2.29 -13.26
C ARG A 212 22.09 -2.03 -12.66
N VAL A 213 21.62 -0.79 -12.68
CA VAL A 213 20.34 -0.39 -12.08
C VAL A 213 19.51 0.37 -13.11
N ALA A 214 18.45 -0.26 -13.60
CA ALA A 214 17.48 0.41 -14.48
C ALA A 214 16.35 1.03 -13.67
N LEU A 215 15.83 2.18 -14.11
CA LEU A 215 14.75 2.91 -13.45
C LEU A 215 13.52 2.96 -14.35
N TYR A 216 12.37 2.59 -13.80
CA TYR A 216 11.05 2.63 -14.44
C TYR A 216 10.16 3.57 -13.64
N ASP A 217 10.22 4.87 -13.96
CA ASP A 217 9.54 5.93 -13.21
C ASP A 217 8.07 6.05 -13.65
N ASP A 218 7.17 5.90 -12.68
CA ASP A 218 5.70 6.03 -12.79
C ASP A 218 5.04 5.23 -13.94
N PRO A 219 5.38 3.94 -14.14
CA PRO A 219 4.69 3.15 -15.15
C PRO A 219 3.23 2.89 -14.73
N PRO A 220 2.28 2.80 -15.68
CA PRO A 220 0.94 2.33 -15.39
C PRO A 220 0.97 0.95 -14.71
N GLN A 221 0.08 0.70 -13.74
CA GLN A 221 0.09 -0.52 -12.92
C GLN A 221 0.14 -1.81 -13.75
N ALA A 222 -0.68 -1.90 -14.81
CA ALA A 222 -0.71 -3.09 -15.66
C ALA A 222 0.64 -3.34 -16.39
N ALA A 223 1.31 -2.25 -16.82
CA ALA A 223 2.63 -2.33 -17.43
C ALA A 223 3.70 -2.70 -16.38
N MET A 224 3.61 -2.12 -15.17
CA MET A 224 4.49 -2.49 -14.05
C MET A 224 4.37 -3.97 -13.72
N HIS A 225 3.15 -4.50 -13.60
CA HIS A 225 2.91 -5.92 -13.33
C HIS A 225 3.48 -6.82 -14.43
N ALA A 226 3.29 -6.46 -15.69
CA ALA A 226 3.84 -7.21 -16.82
C ALA A 226 5.39 -7.24 -16.80
N GLU A 227 6.00 -6.11 -16.48
CA GLU A 227 7.45 -6.02 -16.36
C GLU A 227 7.98 -6.73 -15.11
N LEU A 228 7.35 -6.54 -13.93
CA LEU A 228 7.74 -7.26 -12.70
C LEU A 228 7.77 -8.77 -12.90
N ALA A 229 6.76 -9.33 -13.56
CA ALA A 229 6.61 -10.76 -13.79
C ALA A 229 7.77 -11.38 -14.60
N ARG A 230 8.51 -10.58 -15.35
CA ARG A 230 9.70 -11.01 -16.12
C ARG A 230 10.94 -11.17 -15.23
N ARG A 231 10.99 -10.51 -14.06
CA ARG A 231 12.15 -10.55 -13.15
C ARG A 231 12.14 -11.81 -12.31
N ARG A 232 13.32 -12.27 -11.97
CA ARG A 232 13.51 -13.55 -11.29
C ARG A 232 13.10 -13.50 -9.82
N VAL A 233 13.28 -12.36 -9.15
CA VAL A 233 13.03 -12.19 -7.71
C VAL A 233 12.54 -10.77 -7.39
N TYR A 234 11.61 -10.67 -6.45
CA TYR A 234 11.18 -9.40 -5.86
C TYR A 234 11.92 -9.14 -4.55
N VAL A 235 12.51 -7.95 -4.42
CA VAL A 235 13.23 -7.52 -3.22
C VAL A 235 12.47 -6.38 -2.54
N HIS A 236 12.16 -6.55 -1.25
CA HIS A 236 11.46 -5.57 -0.43
C HIS A 236 12.37 -5.03 0.67
N PRO A 237 13.17 -3.98 0.42
CA PRO A 237 14.18 -3.48 1.35
C PRO A 237 13.62 -2.46 2.36
N VAL A 238 12.29 -2.36 2.49
CA VAL A 238 11.61 -1.34 3.29
C VAL A 238 11.81 -1.61 4.78
N ARG A 239 12.26 -0.59 5.52
CA ARG A 239 12.48 -0.68 6.97
C ARG A 239 11.26 -0.32 7.79
N TRP A 240 10.46 0.64 7.33
CA TRP A 240 9.35 1.14 8.11
C TRP A 240 8.16 1.50 7.21
N THR A 241 7.16 0.68 7.27
CA THR A 241 5.83 0.84 6.65
C THR A 241 4.90 -0.14 7.36
N SER A 242 3.60 -0.02 7.22
CA SER A 242 2.67 -1.05 7.70
C SER A 242 2.89 -2.36 6.93
N LEU A 243 2.48 -2.40 5.69
CA LEU A 243 2.75 -3.48 4.74
C LEU A 243 2.73 -2.90 3.32
N GLY A 244 3.75 -3.20 2.53
CA GLY A 244 3.84 -2.69 1.16
C GLY A 244 2.84 -3.38 0.23
N LEU A 245 1.92 -2.62 -0.39
CA LEU A 245 0.99 -3.17 -1.37
C LEU A 245 1.71 -3.80 -2.57
N SER A 246 2.83 -3.21 -3.00
CA SER A 246 3.67 -3.76 -4.07
C SER A 246 4.30 -5.13 -3.73
N LEU A 247 4.54 -5.41 -2.44
CA LEU A 247 4.95 -6.74 -1.99
C LEU A 247 3.81 -7.75 -2.23
N LEU A 248 2.60 -7.39 -1.86
CA LEU A 248 1.44 -8.25 -2.05
C LEU A 248 1.13 -8.46 -3.54
N GLU A 249 1.27 -7.41 -4.36
CA GLU A 249 1.13 -7.50 -5.82
C GLU A 249 2.18 -8.44 -6.42
N ALA A 250 3.45 -8.34 -5.98
CA ALA A 250 4.52 -9.24 -6.43
C ALA A 250 4.24 -10.71 -6.05
N MET A 251 3.73 -10.95 -4.84
CA MET A 251 3.32 -12.28 -4.41
C MET A 251 2.16 -12.81 -5.27
N HIS A 252 1.15 -12.00 -5.58
CA HIS A 252 0.03 -12.38 -6.47
C HIS A 252 0.53 -12.72 -7.89
N LEU A 253 1.54 -12.02 -8.39
CA LEU A 253 2.15 -12.33 -9.69
C LEU A 253 2.93 -13.66 -9.69
N GLY A 254 3.28 -14.19 -8.51
CA GLY A 254 4.05 -15.42 -8.34
C GLY A 254 5.57 -15.20 -8.26
N LEU A 255 6.03 -14.02 -7.83
CA LEU A 255 7.46 -13.79 -7.62
C LEU A 255 7.88 -14.33 -6.25
N PRO A 256 9.08 -14.97 -6.15
CA PRO A 256 9.71 -15.25 -4.87
C PRO A 256 10.11 -13.93 -4.20
N VAL A 257 10.06 -13.89 -2.86
CA VAL A 257 10.28 -12.69 -2.06
C VAL A 257 11.61 -12.75 -1.32
N VAL A 258 12.38 -11.67 -1.38
CA VAL A 258 13.51 -11.41 -0.48
C VAL A 258 13.26 -10.09 0.23
N ALA A 259 13.08 -10.09 1.55
CA ALA A 259 12.66 -8.88 2.24
C ALA A 259 13.35 -8.67 3.59
N LEU A 260 13.43 -7.40 4.02
CA LEU A 260 13.78 -7.11 5.40
C LEU A 260 12.70 -7.65 6.33
N ALA A 261 13.13 -8.36 7.39
CA ALA A 261 12.25 -8.87 8.44
C ALA A 261 11.82 -7.71 9.36
N THR A 262 10.87 -6.90 8.90
CA THR A 262 10.39 -5.69 9.59
C THR A 262 8.87 -5.58 9.50
N THR A 263 8.26 -4.96 10.49
CA THR A 263 6.82 -4.66 10.54
C THR A 263 5.95 -5.89 10.24
N GLU A 264 4.86 -5.77 9.50
CA GLU A 264 3.96 -6.88 9.16
C GLU A 264 4.55 -7.87 8.13
N VAL A 265 5.67 -7.56 7.49
CA VAL A 265 6.29 -8.46 6.48
C VAL A 265 6.56 -9.85 7.04
N VAL A 266 6.91 -9.94 8.34
CA VAL A 266 7.21 -11.21 9.03
C VAL A 266 5.99 -12.14 9.14
N GLU A 267 4.79 -11.56 9.15
CA GLU A 267 3.52 -12.29 9.19
C GLU A 267 2.95 -12.52 7.78
N ALA A 268 3.28 -11.62 6.84
CA ALA A 268 2.73 -11.63 5.49
C ALA A 268 3.40 -12.64 4.56
N VAL A 269 4.68 -12.92 4.76
CA VAL A 269 5.49 -13.76 3.87
C VAL A 269 5.89 -15.04 4.58
N PRO A 270 5.27 -16.20 4.25
CA PRO A 270 5.65 -17.46 4.84
C PRO A 270 7.07 -17.91 4.38
N VAL A 271 7.70 -18.74 5.16
CA VAL A 271 9.09 -19.22 4.92
C VAL A 271 9.26 -19.91 3.56
N GLU A 272 8.22 -20.53 3.04
CA GLU A 272 8.22 -21.20 1.74
C GLU A 272 8.17 -20.18 0.56
N ALA A 273 7.72 -18.96 0.82
CA ALA A 273 7.56 -17.91 -0.20
C ALA A 273 8.83 -17.11 -0.48
N GLY A 274 9.84 -17.24 0.39
CA GLY A 274 11.08 -16.51 0.22
C GLY A 274 11.95 -16.43 1.45
N VAL A 275 12.81 -15.41 1.50
CA VAL A 275 13.78 -15.22 2.59
C VAL A 275 13.57 -13.88 3.26
N LEU A 276 13.35 -13.93 4.57
CA LEU A 276 13.27 -12.76 5.44
C LEU A 276 14.48 -12.68 6.37
N SER A 277 15.12 -11.53 6.45
CA SER A 277 16.22 -11.32 7.38
C SER A 277 16.42 -9.83 7.70
N THR A 278 16.97 -9.53 8.87
CA THR A 278 17.51 -8.19 9.18
C THR A 278 18.99 -8.06 8.75
N ARG A 279 19.57 -9.12 8.19
CA ARG A 279 20.97 -9.19 7.74
C ARG A 279 21.04 -9.07 6.21
N PRO A 280 21.58 -7.95 5.67
CA PRO A 280 21.69 -7.75 4.22
C PRO A 280 22.51 -8.83 3.50
N ASP A 281 23.55 -9.36 4.12
CA ASP A 281 24.37 -10.45 3.56
C ASP A 281 23.52 -11.70 3.26
N VAL A 282 22.62 -12.09 4.19
CA VAL A 282 21.69 -13.21 4.00
C VAL A 282 20.70 -12.93 2.86
N LEU A 283 20.20 -11.68 2.77
CA LEU A 283 19.29 -11.29 1.69
C LEU A 283 19.99 -11.34 0.32
N TRP A 284 21.24 -10.86 0.23
CA TRP A 284 21.99 -10.90 -1.03
C TRP A 284 22.36 -12.33 -1.45
N ASP A 285 22.60 -13.22 -0.51
CA ASP A 285 22.81 -14.65 -0.82
C ASP A 285 21.52 -15.29 -1.34
N ALA A 286 20.38 -14.96 -0.75
CA ALA A 286 19.08 -15.43 -1.25
C ALA A 286 18.78 -14.90 -2.68
N VAL A 287 19.07 -13.62 -2.94
CA VAL A 287 18.95 -13.06 -4.29
C VAL A 287 19.81 -13.85 -5.28
N ARG A 288 21.11 -14.08 -4.97
CA ARG A 288 21.98 -14.90 -5.85
C ARG A 288 21.40 -16.28 -6.09
N THR A 289 20.90 -16.94 -5.05
CA THR A 289 20.27 -18.26 -5.17
C THR A 289 19.13 -18.23 -6.17
N TYR A 290 18.17 -17.32 -6.04
CA TYR A 290 17.03 -17.24 -6.97
C TYR A 290 17.42 -16.82 -8.38
N LEU A 291 18.49 -16.02 -8.56
CA LEU A 291 18.98 -15.66 -9.88
C LEU A 291 19.61 -16.86 -10.64
N HIS A 292 20.23 -17.80 -9.91
CA HIS A 292 20.92 -18.95 -10.50
C HIS A 292 20.08 -20.22 -10.52
N ASP A 293 19.15 -20.38 -9.59
CA ASP A 293 18.27 -21.54 -9.47
C ASP A 293 16.82 -21.13 -9.76
N GLU A 294 16.41 -21.30 -11.02
CA GLU A 294 15.06 -20.98 -11.49
C GLU A 294 13.99 -21.87 -10.85
N ASP A 295 14.30 -23.12 -10.55
CA ASP A 295 13.33 -24.03 -9.96
C ASP A 295 13.06 -23.65 -8.50
N ALA A 296 14.08 -23.27 -7.74
CA ALA A 296 13.93 -22.71 -6.40
C ALA A 296 13.11 -21.41 -6.44
N ALA A 297 13.38 -20.51 -7.38
CA ALA A 297 12.61 -19.28 -7.56
C ALA A 297 11.14 -19.57 -7.87
N ARG A 298 10.88 -20.50 -8.79
CA ARG A 298 9.53 -20.92 -9.18
C ARG A 298 8.74 -21.53 -8.02
N LEU A 299 9.39 -22.39 -7.22
CA LEU A 299 8.76 -23.01 -6.06
C LEU A 299 8.36 -21.98 -5.01
N ALA A 300 9.27 -21.07 -4.67
CA ALA A 300 9.02 -20.00 -3.72
C ALA A 300 7.93 -19.03 -4.24
N GLY A 301 7.97 -18.69 -5.54
CA GLY A 301 6.94 -17.85 -6.14
C GLY A 301 5.54 -18.46 -6.11
N LYS A 302 5.40 -19.77 -6.31
CA LYS A 302 4.12 -20.47 -6.16
C LYS A 302 3.61 -20.43 -4.72
N ALA A 303 4.49 -20.61 -3.74
CA ALA A 303 4.14 -20.49 -2.33
C ALA A 303 3.72 -19.05 -1.97
N ALA A 304 4.44 -18.04 -2.50
CA ALA A 304 4.08 -16.64 -2.34
C ALA A 304 2.67 -16.34 -2.87
N ARG A 305 2.36 -16.81 -4.09
CA ARG A 305 1.04 -16.63 -4.68
C ARG A 305 -0.06 -17.34 -3.88
N ALA A 306 0.16 -18.57 -3.45
CA ALA A 306 -0.82 -19.31 -2.66
C ALA A 306 -1.16 -18.55 -1.36
N ALA A 307 -0.15 -18.09 -0.61
CA ALA A 307 -0.33 -17.31 0.60
C ALA A 307 -1.04 -15.97 0.34
N ALA A 308 -0.69 -15.28 -0.76
CA ALA A 308 -1.31 -14.01 -1.13
C ALA A 308 -2.79 -14.17 -1.47
N LEU A 309 -3.16 -15.20 -2.23
CA LEU A 309 -4.55 -15.48 -2.59
C LEU A 309 -5.39 -15.85 -1.36
N GLU A 310 -4.83 -16.64 -0.44
CA GLU A 310 -5.51 -17.06 0.79
C GLU A 310 -5.77 -15.88 1.73
N ARG A 311 -4.73 -15.08 2.04
CA ARG A 311 -4.81 -14.04 3.07
C ARG A 311 -5.21 -12.67 2.52
N TYR A 312 -4.76 -12.32 1.30
CA TYR A 312 -4.93 -10.98 0.70
C TYR A 312 -5.81 -10.99 -0.56
N GLY A 313 -6.62 -12.02 -0.72
CA GLY A 313 -7.56 -12.13 -1.83
C GLY A 313 -8.69 -11.09 -1.73
N LEU A 314 -9.08 -10.53 -2.88
CA LEU A 314 -10.11 -9.50 -2.97
C LEU A 314 -11.46 -9.88 -2.33
N PRO A 315 -11.99 -11.12 -2.50
CA PRO A 315 -13.29 -11.47 -1.91
C PRO A 315 -13.33 -11.37 -0.38
N ARG A 316 -12.28 -11.85 0.31
CA ARG A 316 -12.17 -11.73 1.77
C ARG A 316 -12.15 -10.26 2.19
N PHE A 317 -11.29 -9.45 1.55
CA PHE A 317 -11.16 -8.02 1.82
C PHE A 317 -12.49 -7.27 1.70
N LEU A 318 -13.24 -7.53 0.62
CA LEU A 318 -14.54 -6.90 0.41
C LEU A 318 -15.57 -7.36 1.44
N SER A 319 -15.55 -8.64 1.82
CA SER A 319 -16.44 -9.18 2.87
C SER A 319 -16.17 -8.54 4.23
N ASP A 320 -14.90 -8.37 4.60
CA ASP A 320 -14.51 -7.76 5.87
C ASP A 320 -14.94 -6.28 5.93
N TRP A 321 -14.74 -5.55 4.83
CA TRP A 321 -15.21 -4.18 4.71
C TRP A 321 -16.72 -4.06 4.73
N ASP A 322 -17.45 -4.94 4.03
CA ASP A 322 -18.90 -4.97 4.06
C ASP A 322 -19.41 -5.15 5.51
N ALA A 323 -18.83 -6.09 6.26
CA ALA A 323 -19.19 -6.34 7.64
C ALA A 323 -18.94 -5.11 8.54
N LEU A 324 -17.78 -4.46 8.40
CA LEU A 324 -17.47 -3.26 9.17
C LEU A 324 -18.38 -2.09 8.83
N LEU A 325 -18.65 -1.85 7.53
CA LEU A 325 -19.55 -0.77 7.10
C LEU A 325 -20.99 -1.02 7.58
N GLU A 326 -21.47 -2.25 7.56
CA GLU A 326 -22.77 -2.62 8.11
C GLU A 326 -22.83 -2.44 9.64
N GLU A 327 -21.74 -2.71 10.36
CA GLU A 327 -21.66 -2.52 11.81
C GLU A 327 -21.79 -1.05 12.18
N VAL A 328 -21.04 -0.16 11.53
CA VAL A 328 -21.02 1.28 11.89
C VAL A 328 -22.24 2.04 11.40
N THR A 329 -23.06 1.46 10.52
CA THR A 329 -24.30 2.08 10.01
C THR A 329 -25.57 1.60 10.74
N ARG A 330 -25.47 0.70 11.73
CA ARG A 330 -26.59 0.26 12.57
C ARG A 330 -26.93 1.26 13.64
#